data_f8c325923b4c2bbbf9355ae135b749db
#
_entry.id   f8c325923b4c2bbbf9355ae135b749db
#
_cell.length_a   1.000
_cell.length_b   1.000
_cell.length_c   1.000
_cell.angle_alpha   90.00
_cell.angle_beta   90.00
_cell.angle_gamma   90.00
#
_symmetry.space_group_name_H-M   'P 1'
#
loop_
_entity.id
_entity.type
_entity.pdbx_description
1 polymer ?
#
loop_
_entity_poly.entity_id
_entity_poly.type
_entity_poly.pdbx_seq_one_letter_code
_entity_poly.pdbx_strand_id
1 'polypeptide(L)'
;MWHRVEVEGLEHVQRRRRGTGPARLLFSGHQNGLADPVLACVSLPEQLHYFTRSDVFSNPVARWFILRLNMMPMFRPIDRTRDMADRNRITFAAAHGRLDGGATCGIFPEAGHLDERRTRRFKHGSARFILNALTRPAIRKRGLEVIPMALDFERYEGYRSTARIRIAPAVDLSFLPEEAEDIGHHRILLSDHLRQAMLGLSVELLEGDLYDAHLALCRYEEGRTGGRPDPGWLEERGRALRAAETEALTGFRELIASGMPHPLSLIHI
;
A
#
# COMPACT_ATOMS: atom_id res chain seq x y z
N MET A 1 15.36 -12.91 -4.09
CA MET A 1 16.09 -11.65 -3.90
C MET A 1 16.10 -10.93 -5.24
N TRP A 2 15.85 -9.63 -5.28
CA TRP A 2 15.81 -8.85 -6.51
C TRP A 2 17.22 -8.68 -7.08
N HIS A 3 17.34 -8.65 -8.41
CA HIS A 3 18.62 -8.37 -9.07
C HIS A 3 18.75 -6.88 -9.38
N ARG A 4 17.64 -6.14 -9.44
CA ARG A 4 17.58 -4.71 -9.68
C ARG A 4 16.52 -4.07 -8.79
N VAL A 5 16.88 -2.95 -8.17
CA VAL A 5 15.96 -2.08 -7.43
C VAL A 5 16.05 -0.69 -8.04
N GLU A 6 14.93 -0.19 -8.52
CA GLU A 6 14.81 1.15 -9.08
C GLU A 6 14.06 2.03 -8.08
N VAL A 7 14.61 3.23 -7.81
CA VAL A 7 14.00 4.18 -6.87
C VAL A 7 13.81 5.51 -7.57
N GLU A 8 12.56 5.96 -7.64
CA GLU A 8 12.18 7.27 -8.18
C GLU A 8 11.65 8.15 -7.05
N GLY A 9 11.90 9.45 -7.10
CA GLY A 9 11.43 10.41 -6.10
C GLY A 9 12.21 10.38 -4.78
N LEU A 10 13.46 9.89 -4.79
CA LEU A 10 14.29 9.82 -3.59
C LEU A 10 14.55 11.20 -2.97
N GLU A 11 14.48 12.26 -3.77
CA GLU A 11 14.56 13.65 -3.34
C GLU A 11 13.51 14.05 -2.31
N HIS A 12 12.35 13.38 -2.28
CA HIS A 12 11.30 13.63 -1.30
C HIS A 12 11.60 13.04 0.09
N VAL A 13 12.57 12.11 0.18
CA VAL A 13 13.00 11.45 1.43
C VAL A 13 14.49 11.57 1.66
N GLN A 14 15.10 12.69 1.26
CA GLN A 14 16.53 12.92 1.47
C GLN A 14 16.91 12.73 2.93
N ARG A 15 18.11 12.17 3.13
CA ARG A 15 18.67 11.94 4.46
C ARG A 15 18.74 13.23 5.25
N ARG A 16 18.15 13.22 6.45
CA ARG A 16 18.20 14.34 7.39
C ARG A 16 19.02 13.96 8.63
N ARG A 17 19.56 14.96 9.28
CA ARG A 17 20.09 14.76 10.64
C ARG A 17 18.92 14.44 11.55
N ARG A 18 19.03 13.37 12.34
CA ARG A 18 17.99 12.94 13.28
C ARG A 18 17.54 14.12 14.16
N GLY A 19 16.25 14.30 14.29
CA GLY A 19 15.65 15.38 15.09
C GLY A 19 15.53 16.73 14.41
N THR A 20 16.00 16.88 13.16
CA THR A 20 15.83 18.11 12.37
C THR A 20 14.67 17.99 11.38
N GLY A 21 13.98 19.12 11.13
CA GLY A 21 12.86 19.21 10.20
C GLY A 21 11.57 18.53 10.67
N PRO A 22 10.55 18.46 9.80
CA PRO A 22 9.27 17.84 10.11
C PRO A 22 9.42 16.33 10.38
N ALA A 23 8.51 15.78 11.19
CA ALA A 23 8.39 14.32 11.31
C ALA A 23 7.93 13.72 9.97
N ARG A 24 8.25 12.46 9.71
CA ARG A 24 7.86 11.79 8.46
C ARG A 24 7.05 10.54 8.72
N LEU A 25 5.99 10.40 7.96
CA LEU A 25 5.21 9.20 7.87
C LEU A 25 5.10 8.76 6.41
N LEU A 26 5.77 7.66 6.08
CA LEU A 26 5.62 7.02 4.78
C LEU A 26 4.41 6.10 4.80
N PHE A 27 3.56 6.16 3.79
CA PHE A 27 2.48 5.19 3.62
C PHE A 27 2.57 4.53 2.26
N SER A 28 2.28 3.23 2.22
CA SER A 28 2.45 2.41 1.04
C SER A 28 1.31 1.41 0.87
N GLY A 29 0.99 1.06 -0.38
CA GLY A 29 0.24 -0.14 -0.69
C GLY A 29 1.00 -1.38 -0.18
N HIS A 30 0.27 -2.46 0.09
CA HIS A 30 0.85 -3.68 0.65
C HIS A 30 0.58 -4.87 -0.25
N GLN A 31 1.49 -5.12 -1.18
CA GLN A 31 1.35 -6.14 -2.23
C GLN A 31 2.13 -7.42 -1.92
N ASN A 32 3.25 -7.33 -1.17
CA ASN A 32 4.12 -8.48 -0.93
C ASN A 32 4.58 -8.56 0.54
N GLY A 33 3.75 -9.07 1.38
CA GLY A 33 3.99 -9.47 2.77
C GLY A 33 5.24 -8.89 3.44
N LEU A 34 6.25 -9.72 3.65
CA LEU A 34 7.52 -9.32 4.28
C LEU A 34 8.43 -8.52 3.32
N ALA A 35 8.28 -8.70 2.01
CA ALA A 35 9.17 -8.08 1.03
C ALA A 35 9.03 -6.55 0.99
N ASP A 36 7.81 -6.02 1.13
CA ASP A 36 7.55 -4.58 1.10
C ASP A 36 8.33 -3.80 2.18
N PRO A 37 8.20 -4.10 3.48
CA PRO A 37 8.94 -3.36 4.49
C PRO A 37 10.46 -3.58 4.39
N VAL A 38 10.92 -4.76 3.99
CA VAL A 38 12.35 -5.02 3.80
C VAL A 38 12.89 -4.18 2.64
N LEU A 39 12.19 -4.18 1.50
CA LEU A 39 12.60 -3.38 0.33
C LEU A 39 12.69 -1.89 0.69
N ALA A 40 11.68 -1.36 1.38
CA ALA A 40 11.70 0.03 1.82
C ALA A 40 12.85 0.31 2.79
N CYS A 41 13.09 -0.56 3.78
CA CYS A 41 14.17 -0.37 4.76
C CYS A 41 15.58 -0.39 4.16
N VAL A 42 15.82 -1.18 3.10
CA VAL A 42 17.15 -1.28 2.48
C VAL A 42 17.39 -0.25 1.38
N SER A 43 16.32 0.34 0.84
CA SER A 43 16.40 1.26 -0.30
C SER A 43 16.35 2.73 0.09
N LEU A 44 15.84 3.05 1.27
CA LEU A 44 15.70 4.43 1.73
C LEU A 44 16.88 4.85 2.61
N PRO A 45 17.29 6.13 2.54
CA PRO A 45 18.45 6.63 3.26
C PRO A 45 18.19 6.85 4.76
N GLU A 46 16.96 6.68 5.20
CA GLU A 46 16.51 6.88 6.60
C GLU A 46 16.11 5.57 7.25
N GLN A 47 16.30 5.52 8.57
CA GLN A 47 15.85 4.38 9.36
C GLN A 47 14.32 4.45 9.54
N LEU A 48 13.63 3.44 9.05
CA LEU A 48 12.17 3.34 9.12
C LEU A 48 11.71 2.55 10.34
N HIS A 49 10.58 2.93 10.89
CA HIS A 49 9.87 2.22 11.95
C HIS A 49 8.50 1.78 11.43
N TYR A 50 8.36 0.48 11.12
CA TYR A 50 7.12 -0.07 10.57
C TYR A 50 6.27 -0.78 11.60
N PHE A 51 4.97 -0.78 11.37
CA PHE A 51 4.05 -1.69 12.04
C PHE A 51 4.03 -3.05 11.31
N THR A 52 4.09 -4.13 12.08
CA THR A 52 3.96 -5.50 11.55
C THR A 52 3.05 -6.33 12.43
N ARG A 53 2.57 -7.44 11.89
CA ARG A 53 1.65 -8.38 12.59
C ARG A 53 2.27 -8.83 13.92
N SER A 54 1.46 -8.86 14.98
CA SER A 54 1.93 -9.28 16.31
C SER A 54 2.34 -10.75 16.40
N ASP A 55 1.75 -11.62 15.61
CA ASP A 55 2.02 -13.05 15.60
C ASP A 55 3.46 -13.40 15.17
N VAL A 56 4.12 -12.58 14.34
CA VAL A 56 5.52 -12.78 13.96
C VAL A 56 6.49 -12.59 15.13
N PHE A 57 6.07 -11.94 16.22
CA PHE A 57 6.85 -11.76 17.44
C PHE A 57 6.78 -12.98 18.39
N SER A 58 5.95 -13.97 18.10
CA SER A 58 5.84 -15.20 18.90
C SER A 58 7.09 -16.10 18.79
N ASN A 59 7.74 -16.11 17.63
CA ASN A 59 9.00 -16.82 17.44
C ASN A 59 10.17 -15.97 17.95
N PRO A 60 10.99 -16.46 18.90
CA PRO A 60 12.08 -15.68 19.52
C PRO A 60 13.15 -15.23 18.52
N VAL A 61 13.48 -16.05 17.52
CA VAL A 61 14.47 -15.71 16.48
C VAL A 61 13.92 -14.63 15.56
N ALA A 62 12.69 -14.82 15.06
CA ALA A 62 12.01 -13.81 14.24
C ALA A 62 11.86 -12.50 15.02
N ARG A 63 11.43 -12.56 16.28
CA ARG A 63 11.31 -11.39 17.17
C ARG A 63 12.62 -10.61 17.28
N TRP A 64 13.74 -11.29 17.52
CA TRP A 64 15.04 -10.64 17.62
C TRP A 64 15.39 -9.88 16.33
N PHE A 65 15.15 -10.50 15.17
CA PHE A 65 15.43 -9.90 13.87
C PHE A 65 14.51 -8.72 13.57
N ILE A 66 13.20 -8.88 13.79
CA ILE A 66 12.16 -7.88 13.52
C ILE A 66 12.35 -6.63 14.40
N LEU A 67 12.72 -6.82 15.69
CA LEU A 67 13.03 -5.69 16.57
C LEU A 67 14.26 -4.91 16.09
N ARG A 68 15.25 -5.56 15.49
CA ARG A 68 16.42 -4.88 14.89
C ARG A 68 16.07 -4.13 13.61
N LEU A 69 15.03 -4.53 12.90
CA LEU A 69 14.45 -3.78 11.78
C LEU A 69 13.49 -2.66 12.24
N ASN A 70 13.45 -2.36 13.54
CA ASN A 70 12.58 -1.33 14.14
C ASN A 70 11.08 -1.53 13.88
N MET A 71 10.66 -2.76 13.70
CA MET A 71 9.26 -3.09 13.52
C MET A 71 8.53 -3.12 14.87
N MET A 72 7.31 -2.62 14.88
CA MET A 72 6.43 -2.51 16.05
C MET A 72 5.22 -3.43 15.90
N PRO A 73 4.80 -4.16 16.96
CA PRO A 73 3.70 -5.11 16.85
C PRO A 73 2.36 -4.41 16.67
N MET A 74 1.54 -4.88 15.72
CA MET A 74 0.15 -4.50 15.54
C MET A 74 -0.74 -5.72 15.76
N PHE A 75 -1.66 -5.61 16.71
CA PHE A 75 -2.59 -6.67 17.08
C PHE A 75 -3.87 -6.56 16.28
N ARG A 76 -4.33 -7.69 15.71
CA ARG A 76 -5.52 -7.76 14.86
C ARG A 76 -6.60 -8.60 15.53
N PRO A 77 -7.89 -8.41 15.19
CA PRO A 77 -8.97 -9.23 15.75
C PRO A 77 -8.73 -10.74 15.59
N ILE A 78 -8.13 -11.17 14.49
CA ILE A 78 -7.81 -12.57 14.21
C ILE A 78 -6.77 -13.15 15.17
N ASP A 79 -5.91 -12.30 15.76
CA ASP A 79 -4.87 -12.73 16.69
C ASP A 79 -5.44 -13.16 18.06
N ARG A 80 -6.78 -12.98 18.28
CA ARG A 80 -7.55 -13.34 19.48
C ARG A 80 -6.86 -12.94 20.79
N THR A 81 -6.10 -11.86 20.76
CA THR A 81 -5.36 -11.37 21.92
C THR A 81 -6.30 -10.63 22.85
N ARG A 82 -6.25 -10.96 24.14
CA ARG A 82 -6.93 -10.15 25.17
C ARG A 82 -6.30 -8.75 25.19
N ASP A 83 -7.11 -7.74 25.46
CA ASP A 83 -6.68 -6.33 25.56
C ASP A 83 -6.03 -5.78 24.29
N MET A 84 -6.48 -6.26 23.11
CA MET A 84 -5.96 -5.84 21.80
C MET A 84 -5.94 -4.31 21.64
N ALA A 85 -7.00 -3.63 22.07
CA ALA A 85 -7.12 -2.18 21.96
C ALA A 85 -6.04 -1.46 22.79
N ASP A 86 -5.80 -1.92 24.02
CA ASP A 86 -4.77 -1.34 24.91
C ASP A 86 -3.36 -1.60 24.40
N ARG A 87 -3.10 -2.81 23.90
CA ARG A 87 -1.81 -3.15 23.29
C ARG A 87 -1.54 -2.28 22.06
N ASN A 88 -2.52 -2.08 21.19
CA ASN A 88 -2.39 -1.19 20.04
C ASN A 88 -2.22 0.27 20.47
N ARG A 89 -2.88 0.70 21.55
CA ARG A 89 -2.68 2.03 22.12
C ARG A 89 -1.23 2.24 22.59
N ILE A 90 -0.63 1.26 23.24
CA ILE A 90 0.78 1.29 23.66
C ILE A 90 1.70 1.37 22.44
N THR A 91 1.45 0.55 21.42
CA THR A 91 2.24 0.58 20.18
C THR A 91 2.13 1.93 19.46
N PHE A 92 0.93 2.48 19.35
CA PHE A 92 0.74 3.81 18.76
C PHE A 92 1.42 4.91 19.59
N ALA A 93 1.34 4.87 20.90
CA ALA A 93 2.05 5.83 21.76
C ALA A 93 3.57 5.76 21.54
N ALA A 94 4.14 4.56 21.42
CA ALA A 94 5.56 4.37 21.12
C ALA A 94 5.93 4.92 19.74
N ALA A 95 5.11 4.69 18.71
CA ALA A 95 5.31 5.21 17.37
C ALA A 95 5.21 6.74 17.32
N HIS A 96 4.21 7.32 17.98
CA HIS A 96 4.08 8.77 18.12
C HIS A 96 5.29 9.38 18.84
N GLY A 97 5.80 8.76 19.92
CA GLY A 97 7.01 9.21 20.57
C GLY A 97 8.25 9.21 19.65
N ARG A 98 8.31 8.31 18.68
CA ARG A 98 9.36 8.31 17.65
C ARG A 98 9.19 9.48 16.66
N LEU A 99 7.95 9.73 16.21
CA LEU A 99 7.64 10.91 15.38
C LEU A 99 7.94 12.22 16.12
N ASP A 100 7.63 12.33 17.42
CA ASP A 100 7.98 13.49 18.25
C ASP A 100 9.50 13.74 18.26
N GLY A 101 10.30 12.67 18.26
CA GLY A 101 11.76 12.72 18.15
C GLY A 101 12.28 12.94 16.73
N GLY A 102 11.40 13.12 15.73
CA GLY A 102 11.78 13.31 14.32
C GLY A 102 12.24 12.05 13.61
N ALA A 103 11.85 10.87 14.10
CA ALA A 103 12.06 9.62 13.37
C ALA A 103 11.05 9.50 12.22
N THR A 104 11.37 8.64 11.26
CA THR A 104 10.48 8.28 10.14
C THR A 104 9.74 6.99 10.46
N CYS A 105 8.40 7.03 10.41
CA CYS A 105 7.54 5.87 10.53
C CYS A 105 6.99 5.44 9.18
N GLY A 106 6.68 4.16 9.02
CA GLY A 106 6.03 3.60 7.84
C GLY A 106 4.75 2.85 8.21
N ILE A 107 3.71 3.00 7.41
CA ILE A 107 2.44 2.30 7.59
C ILE A 107 1.94 1.72 6.26
N PHE A 108 1.21 0.61 6.36
CA PHE A 108 0.46 0.01 5.26
C PHE A 108 -1.04 0.18 5.53
N PRO A 109 -1.70 1.20 4.94
CA PRO A 109 -3.09 1.54 5.27
C PRO A 109 -4.10 0.45 4.91
N GLU A 110 -3.74 -0.47 4.04
CA GLU A 110 -4.57 -1.60 3.61
C GLU A 110 -4.75 -2.66 4.71
N ALA A 111 -3.86 -2.68 5.71
CA ALA A 111 -3.86 -3.60 6.85
C ALA A 111 -3.83 -5.09 6.48
N GLY A 112 -3.24 -5.43 5.36
CA GLY A 112 -3.01 -6.78 4.85
C GLY A 112 -2.35 -6.70 3.49
N HIS A 113 -1.79 -7.79 2.99
CA HIS A 113 -1.21 -7.85 1.65
C HIS A 113 -2.08 -8.70 0.71
N LEU A 114 -1.94 -8.43 -0.57
CA LEU A 114 -2.51 -9.20 -1.66
C LEU A 114 -1.53 -9.08 -2.84
N ASP A 115 -1.12 -10.21 -3.40
CA ASP A 115 -0.14 -10.26 -4.49
C ASP A 115 -0.76 -9.82 -5.84
N GLU A 116 -1.37 -8.64 -5.80
CA GLU A 116 -2.01 -7.98 -6.94
C GLU A 116 -1.55 -6.54 -7.07
N ARG A 117 -1.37 -6.08 -8.31
CA ARG A 117 -1.01 -4.69 -8.62
C ARG A 117 -2.24 -3.81 -8.61
N ARG A 118 -2.73 -3.49 -7.43
CA ARG A 118 -3.83 -2.55 -7.22
C ARG A 118 -3.84 -2.00 -5.80
N THR A 119 -4.32 -0.79 -5.64
CA THR A 119 -4.51 -0.13 -4.35
C THR A 119 -5.88 -0.50 -3.78
N ARG A 120 -5.90 -1.22 -2.67
CA ARG A 120 -7.14 -1.59 -1.97
C ARG A 120 -7.69 -0.42 -1.15
N ARG A 121 -8.87 -0.64 -0.58
CA ARG A 121 -9.46 0.32 0.35
C ARG A 121 -8.60 0.47 1.61
N PHE A 122 -8.31 1.71 1.99
CA PHE A 122 -7.57 2.00 3.20
C PHE A 122 -8.43 1.83 4.44
N LYS A 123 -7.86 1.25 5.48
CA LYS A 123 -8.49 1.12 6.79
C LYS A 123 -8.31 2.40 7.59
N HIS A 124 -9.34 2.80 8.31
CA HIS A 124 -9.34 4.04 9.10
C HIS A 124 -8.31 4.09 10.24
N GLY A 125 -7.67 2.97 10.58
CA GLY A 125 -6.60 2.93 11.58
C GLY A 125 -5.40 3.80 11.25
N SER A 126 -5.03 3.90 9.98
CA SER A 126 -3.93 4.76 9.50
C SER A 126 -4.30 6.24 9.61
N ALA A 127 -5.51 6.61 9.19
CA ALA A 127 -6.01 7.98 9.34
C ALA A 127 -6.09 8.38 10.81
N ARG A 128 -6.59 7.50 11.67
CA ARG A 128 -6.59 7.70 13.12
C ARG A 128 -5.20 7.96 13.68
N PHE A 129 -4.20 7.18 13.26
CA PHE A 129 -2.81 7.37 13.68
C PHE A 129 -2.29 8.76 13.29
N ILE A 130 -2.56 9.21 12.05
CA ILE A 130 -2.14 10.52 11.55
C ILE A 130 -2.84 11.65 12.30
N LEU A 131 -4.17 11.59 12.45
CA LEU A 131 -4.93 12.60 13.17
C LEU A 131 -4.43 12.76 14.62
N ASN A 132 -4.20 11.65 15.31
CA ASN A 132 -3.61 11.69 16.66
C ASN A 132 -2.17 12.22 16.68
N ALA A 133 -1.39 12.03 15.62
CA ALA A 133 -0.07 12.65 15.51
C ALA A 133 -0.18 14.17 15.38
N LEU A 134 -1.10 14.68 14.56
CA LEU A 134 -1.29 16.11 14.32
C LEU A 134 -1.68 16.90 15.59
N THR A 135 -2.36 16.26 16.56
CA THR A 135 -2.71 16.92 17.84
C THR A 135 -1.53 17.07 18.80
N ARG A 136 -0.40 16.42 18.54
CA ARG A 136 0.75 16.39 19.47
C ARG A 136 1.55 17.69 19.41
N PRO A 137 1.90 18.29 20.56
CA PRO A 137 2.63 19.57 20.60
C PRO A 137 3.96 19.54 19.83
N ALA A 138 4.71 18.43 19.91
CA ALA A 138 5.97 18.27 19.19
C ALA A 138 5.77 18.28 17.66
N ILE A 139 4.70 17.66 17.17
CA ILE A 139 4.34 17.61 15.75
C ILE A 139 3.80 18.95 15.28
N ARG A 140 2.95 19.62 16.06
CA ARG A 140 2.48 21.00 15.75
C ARG A 140 3.65 21.97 15.57
N LYS A 141 4.70 21.83 16.41
CA LYS A 141 5.88 22.70 16.34
C LYS A 141 6.77 22.41 15.13
N ARG A 142 6.96 21.14 14.75
CA ARG A 142 7.92 20.74 13.71
C ARG A 142 7.29 20.44 12.35
N GLY A 143 5.98 20.21 12.30
CA GLY A 143 5.26 19.70 11.12
C GLY A 143 5.32 18.18 10.97
N LEU A 144 4.42 17.66 10.14
CA LEU A 144 4.35 16.26 9.73
C LEU A 144 4.28 16.18 8.21
N GLU A 145 5.22 15.49 7.59
CA GLU A 145 5.17 15.10 6.19
C GLU A 145 4.57 13.71 6.09
N VAL A 146 3.46 13.57 5.38
CA VAL A 146 2.82 12.29 5.07
C VAL A 146 3.08 11.99 3.61
N ILE A 147 3.96 11.00 3.34
CA ILE A 147 4.59 10.80 2.02
C ILE A 147 4.11 9.48 1.43
N PRO A 148 3.48 9.49 0.24
CA PRO A 148 3.08 8.26 -0.46
C PRO A 148 4.29 7.57 -1.09
N MET A 149 4.33 6.24 -0.99
CA MET A 149 5.35 5.40 -1.57
C MET A 149 4.73 4.15 -2.19
N ALA A 150 4.83 4.00 -3.50
CA ALA A 150 4.40 2.78 -4.18
C ALA A 150 5.56 1.79 -4.28
N LEU A 151 5.25 0.54 -4.06
CA LEU A 151 6.16 -0.60 -4.19
C LEU A 151 5.58 -1.52 -5.26
N ASP A 152 6.33 -1.75 -6.33
CA ASP A 152 5.95 -2.64 -7.41
C ASP A 152 6.98 -3.74 -7.59
N PHE A 153 6.51 -4.92 -7.87
CA PHE A 153 7.33 -6.09 -8.16
C PHE A 153 7.01 -6.60 -9.58
N GLU A 154 8.03 -6.82 -10.37
CA GLU A 154 7.87 -7.49 -11.67
C GLU A 154 7.22 -8.85 -11.49
N ARG A 155 7.65 -9.59 -10.45
CA ARG A 155 7.07 -10.87 -10.03
C ARG A 155 7.10 -10.96 -8.52
N TYR A 156 5.97 -11.32 -7.90
CA TYR A 156 5.88 -11.46 -6.43
C TYR A 156 6.71 -12.63 -5.91
N GLU A 157 6.68 -13.77 -6.58
CA GLU A 157 7.41 -14.99 -6.23
C GLU A 157 8.69 -15.20 -7.05
N GLY A 158 9.02 -14.26 -7.92
CA GLY A 158 10.12 -14.38 -8.87
C GLY A 158 11.49 -14.22 -8.22
N TYR A 159 12.36 -15.22 -8.42
CA TYR A 159 13.79 -15.05 -8.15
C TYR A 159 14.42 -14.20 -9.25
N ARG A 160 15.28 -13.23 -8.86
CA ARG A 160 15.94 -12.31 -9.80
C ARG A 160 14.98 -11.42 -10.60
N SER A 161 13.94 -10.93 -9.96
CA SER A 161 13.02 -9.95 -10.55
C SER A 161 13.45 -8.51 -10.23
N THR A 162 12.87 -7.56 -10.91
CA THR A 162 13.02 -6.13 -10.64
C THR A 162 11.99 -5.69 -9.60
N ALA A 163 12.42 -4.88 -8.63
CA ALA A 163 11.54 -4.16 -7.72
C ALA A 163 11.65 -2.66 -8.00
N ARG A 164 10.53 -1.95 -7.96
CA ARG A 164 10.47 -0.50 -8.17
C ARG A 164 9.85 0.18 -6.96
N ILE A 165 10.45 1.26 -6.54
CA ILE A 165 9.95 2.14 -5.49
C ILE A 165 9.69 3.50 -6.13
N ARG A 166 8.49 4.02 -5.96
CA ARG A 166 8.16 5.38 -6.37
C ARG A 166 7.70 6.16 -5.14
N ILE A 167 8.27 7.34 -4.95
CA ILE A 167 7.98 8.22 -3.83
C ILE A 167 7.49 9.55 -4.42
N ALA A 168 6.32 10.00 -3.99
CA ALA A 168 5.80 11.30 -4.38
C ALA A 168 6.03 12.35 -3.28
N PRO A 169 5.82 13.64 -3.56
CA PRO A 169 5.82 14.67 -2.54
C PRO A 169 4.84 14.36 -1.40
N ALA A 170 5.09 14.96 -0.23
CA ALA A 170 4.16 14.86 0.88
C ALA A 170 2.76 15.33 0.45
N VAL A 171 1.72 14.60 0.88
CA VAL A 171 0.33 14.97 0.60
C VAL A 171 -0.02 16.26 1.32
N ASP A 172 -0.81 17.09 0.68
CA ASP A 172 -1.36 18.28 1.32
C ASP A 172 -2.43 17.87 2.35
N LEU A 173 -2.28 18.35 3.58
CA LEU A 173 -3.22 18.12 4.67
C LEU A 173 -4.01 19.39 5.05
N SER A 174 -3.88 20.49 4.28
CA SER A 174 -4.53 21.77 4.55
C SER A 174 -6.06 21.73 4.51
N PHE A 175 -6.63 20.68 3.90
CA PHE A 175 -8.09 20.44 3.92
C PHE A 175 -8.61 20.01 5.31
N LEU A 176 -7.73 19.58 6.21
CA LEU A 176 -8.10 19.27 7.58
C LEU A 176 -8.15 20.57 8.40
N PRO A 177 -9.12 20.73 9.31
CA PRO A 177 -9.13 21.88 10.21
C PRO A 177 -7.89 21.87 11.13
N GLU A 178 -7.45 23.05 11.59
CA GLU A 178 -6.27 23.16 12.46
C GLU A 178 -6.37 22.30 13.73
N GLU A 179 -7.58 22.13 14.25
CA GLU A 179 -7.89 21.25 15.38
C GLU A 179 -8.56 19.95 14.93
N ALA A 180 -8.03 19.34 13.84
CA ALA A 180 -8.56 18.07 13.37
C ALA A 180 -8.48 17.01 14.47
N GLU A 181 -9.65 16.57 14.91
CA GLU A 181 -9.80 15.51 15.91
C GLU A 181 -9.94 14.13 15.24
N ASP A 182 -9.65 13.10 16.03
CA ASP A 182 -9.84 11.71 15.61
C ASP A 182 -11.35 11.34 15.64
N ILE A 183 -12.14 11.97 14.79
CA ILE A 183 -13.56 11.70 14.60
C ILE A 183 -13.83 10.97 13.28
N GLY A 184 -15.00 10.31 13.19
CA GLY A 184 -15.33 9.45 12.04
C GLY A 184 -15.24 10.15 10.70
N HIS A 185 -15.73 11.40 10.61
CA HIS A 185 -15.70 12.19 9.38
C HIS A 185 -14.27 12.49 8.90
N HIS A 186 -13.41 13.00 9.79
CA HIS A 186 -12.01 13.29 9.43
C HIS A 186 -11.23 12.02 9.05
N ARG A 187 -11.53 10.87 9.69
CA ARG A 187 -10.91 9.59 9.31
C ARG A 187 -11.27 9.17 7.90
N ILE A 188 -12.54 9.34 7.50
CA ILE A 188 -13.01 9.01 6.15
C ILE A 188 -12.32 9.91 5.14
N LEU A 189 -12.42 11.23 5.32
CA LEU A 189 -11.81 12.22 4.42
C LEU A 189 -10.31 11.96 4.24
N LEU A 190 -9.58 11.77 5.33
CA LEU A 190 -8.14 11.54 5.27
C LEU A 190 -7.84 10.19 4.60
N SER A 191 -8.56 9.11 4.92
CA SER A 191 -8.35 7.81 4.28
C SER A 191 -8.55 7.87 2.78
N ASP A 192 -9.58 8.57 2.31
CA ASP A 192 -9.88 8.72 0.90
C ASP A 192 -8.83 9.59 0.20
N HIS A 193 -8.40 10.69 0.83
CA HIS A 193 -7.34 11.55 0.31
C HIS A 193 -6.00 10.81 0.14
N LEU A 194 -5.57 10.06 1.16
CA LEU A 194 -4.37 9.23 1.08
C LEU A 194 -4.50 8.15 -0.02
N ARG A 195 -5.68 7.54 -0.15
CA ARG A 195 -5.92 6.54 -1.19
C ARG A 195 -5.83 7.16 -2.59
N GLN A 196 -6.38 8.35 -2.81
CA GLN A 196 -6.25 9.04 -4.10
C GLN A 196 -4.79 9.33 -4.46
N ALA A 197 -3.96 9.76 -3.49
CA ALA A 197 -2.54 9.96 -3.72
C ALA A 197 -1.83 8.65 -4.12
N MET A 198 -2.23 7.51 -3.55
CA MET A 198 -1.68 6.20 -3.93
C MET A 198 -2.12 5.75 -5.33
N LEU A 199 -3.41 5.95 -5.70
CA LEU A 199 -3.91 5.60 -7.04
C LEU A 199 -3.13 6.32 -8.15
N GLY A 200 -2.71 7.56 -7.91
CA GLY A 200 -1.86 8.30 -8.86
C GLY A 200 -0.42 7.77 -8.97
N LEU A 201 0.06 7.06 -7.94
CA LEU A 201 1.44 6.60 -7.85
C LEU A 201 1.60 5.11 -8.19
N SER A 202 0.60 4.29 -7.90
CA SER A 202 0.61 2.83 -8.08
C SER A 202 0.24 2.41 -9.50
N VAL A 203 0.59 1.19 -9.87
CA VAL A 203 0.02 0.51 -11.04
C VAL A 203 -1.33 -0.06 -10.60
N GLU A 204 -2.39 0.32 -11.32
CA GLU A 204 -3.75 -0.09 -10.99
C GLU A 204 -4.28 -1.04 -12.08
N LEU A 205 -4.45 -2.31 -11.72
CA LEU A 205 -5.05 -3.31 -12.60
C LEU A 205 -6.49 -3.62 -12.19
N LEU A 206 -7.27 -4.18 -13.11
CA LEU A 206 -8.62 -4.66 -12.83
C LEU A 206 -8.59 -5.74 -11.76
N GLU A 207 -9.68 -5.89 -11.03
CA GLU A 207 -9.89 -6.98 -10.07
C GLU A 207 -10.71 -8.12 -10.68
N GLY A 208 -10.66 -9.29 -10.03
CA GLY A 208 -11.45 -10.44 -10.45
C GLY A 208 -10.95 -11.12 -11.70
N ASP A 209 -11.85 -11.65 -12.50
CA ASP A 209 -11.54 -12.53 -13.65
C ASP A 209 -10.73 -11.85 -14.76
N LEU A 210 -10.79 -10.52 -14.84
CA LEU A 210 -10.02 -9.74 -15.81
C LEU A 210 -8.60 -9.37 -15.33
N TYR A 211 -8.23 -9.69 -14.10
CA TYR A 211 -6.94 -9.32 -13.54
C TYR A 211 -5.77 -9.89 -14.37
N ASP A 212 -5.78 -11.18 -14.66
CA ASP A 212 -4.68 -11.85 -15.38
C ASP A 212 -4.52 -11.32 -16.80
N ALA A 213 -5.63 -11.04 -17.49
CA ALA A 213 -5.60 -10.46 -18.83
C ALA A 213 -5.00 -9.06 -18.81
N HIS A 214 -5.40 -8.22 -17.83
CA HIS A 214 -4.88 -6.88 -17.68
C HIS A 214 -3.39 -6.89 -17.23
N LEU A 215 -3.00 -7.83 -16.37
CA LEU A 215 -1.61 -8.05 -15.99
C LEU A 215 -0.74 -8.44 -17.17
N ALA A 216 -1.23 -9.30 -18.06
CA ALA A 216 -0.51 -9.69 -19.27
C ALA A 216 -0.27 -8.50 -20.19
N LEU A 217 -1.27 -7.63 -20.41
CA LEU A 217 -1.11 -6.40 -21.17
C LEU A 217 -0.12 -5.43 -20.50
N CYS A 218 -0.20 -5.26 -19.17
CA CYS A 218 0.73 -4.44 -18.41
C CYS A 218 2.18 -4.92 -18.61
N ARG A 219 2.43 -6.22 -18.46
CA ARG A 219 3.76 -6.82 -18.65
C ARG A 219 4.29 -6.69 -20.08
N TYR A 220 3.41 -6.85 -21.07
CA TYR A 220 3.76 -6.63 -22.47
C TYR A 220 4.27 -5.20 -22.68
N GLU A 221 3.55 -4.20 -22.15
CA GLU A 221 3.92 -2.79 -22.29
C GLU A 221 5.20 -2.46 -21.50
N GLU A 222 5.37 -3.01 -20.31
CA GLU A 222 6.62 -2.89 -19.53
C GLU A 222 7.83 -3.43 -20.30
N GLY A 223 7.67 -4.59 -20.95
CA GLY A 223 8.71 -5.18 -21.81
C GLY A 223 9.03 -4.34 -23.05
N ARG A 224 8.02 -3.71 -23.64
CA ARG A 224 8.16 -2.87 -24.84
C ARG A 224 8.82 -1.52 -24.54
N THR A 225 8.45 -0.89 -23.41
CA THR A 225 8.91 0.47 -23.05
C THR A 225 10.12 0.47 -22.11
N GLY A 226 10.40 -0.65 -21.47
CA GLY A 226 11.43 -0.76 -20.45
C GLY A 226 11.08 -0.09 -19.11
N GLY A 227 9.84 0.39 -18.96
CA GLY A 227 9.39 1.15 -17.79
C GLY A 227 7.94 0.87 -17.40
N ARG A 228 7.42 1.70 -16.49
CA ARG A 228 6.01 1.64 -16.10
C ARG A 228 5.12 2.00 -17.29
N PRO A 229 4.03 1.26 -17.54
CA PRO A 229 3.03 1.66 -18.51
C PRO A 229 2.39 3.02 -18.15
N ASP A 230 2.03 3.78 -19.15
CA ASP A 230 1.26 5.00 -18.96
C ASP A 230 -0.08 4.70 -18.27
N PRO A 231 -0.47 5.43 -17.22
CA PRO A 231 -1.73 5.19 -16.53
C PRO A 231 -2.96 5.29 -17.42
N GLY A 232 -2.98 6.24 -18.36
CA GLY A 232 -4.08 6.41 -19.31
C GLY A 232 -4.17 5.23 -20.28
N TRP A 233 -3.02 4.73 -20.72
CA TRP A 233 -2.97 3.52 -21.55
C TRP A 233 -3.51 2.29 -20.80
N LEU A 234 -3.14 2.10 -19.53
CA LEU A 234 -3.66 1.00 -18.70
C LEU A 234 -5.17 1.12 -18.50
N GLU A 235 -5.67 2.31 -18.20
CA GLU A 235 -7.10 2.56 -18.02
C GLU A 235 -7.88 2.28 -19.30
N GLU A 236 -7.38 2.71 -20.47
CA GLU A 236 -7.98 2.42 -21.77
C GLU A 236 -8.07 0.91 -22.03
N ARG A 237 -6.98 0.17 -21.76
CA ARG A 237 -6.97 -1.29 -21.91
C ARG A 237 -7.90 -1.99 -20.94
N GLY A 238 -7.98 -1.52 -19.71
CA GLY A 238 -8.93 -2.00 -18.70
C GLY A 238 -10.38 -1.78 -19.14
N ARG A 239 -10.71 -0.61 -19.71
CA ARG A 239 -12.04 -0.35 -20.28
C ARG A 239 -12.35 -1.27 -21.48
N ALA A 240 -11.38 -1.49 -22.37
CA ALA A 240 -11.54 -2.38 -23.50
C ALA A 240 -11.79 -3.83 -23.06
N LEU A 241 -11.09 -4.34 -22.07
CA LEU A 241 -11.31 -5.67 -21.51
C LEU A 241 -12.72 -5.82 -20.91
N ARG A 242 -13.19 -4.84 -20.14
CA ARG A 242 -14.57 -4.85 -19.58
C ARG A 242 -15.63 -4.80 -20.67
N ALA A 243 -15.42 -4.02 -21.72
CA ALA A 243 -16.33 -3.95 -22.86
C ALA A 243 -16.42 -5.29 -23.58
N ALA A 244 -15.28 -5.95 -23.87
CA ALA A 244 -15.23 -7.26 -24.48
C ALA A 244 -15.90 -8.36 -23.63
N GLU A 245 -15.70 -8.33 -22.31
CA GLU A 245 -16.38 -9.25 -21.38
C GLU A 245 -17.90 -9.06 -21.44
N THR A 246 -18.37 -7.80 -21.41
CA THR A 246 -19.81 -7.47 -21.47
C THR A 246 -20.42 -7.93 -22.80
N GLU A 247 -19.72 -7.71 -23.90
CA GLU A 247 -20.14 -8.14 -25.22
C GLU A 247 -20.24 -9.67 -25.32
N ALA A 248 -19.22 -10.38 -24.82
CA ALA A 248 -19.21 -11.83 -24.77
C ALA A 248 -20.36 -12.39 -23.91
N LEU A 249 -20.61 -11.82 -22.74
CA LEU A 249 -21.73 -12.19 -21.87
C LEU A 249 -23.09 -11.93 -22.51
N THR A 250 -23.23 -10.82 -23.25
CA THR A 250 -24.46 -10.48 -23.97
C THR A 250 -24.71 -11.46 -25.10
N GLY A 251 -23.71 -11.71 -25.93
CA GLY A 251 -23.78 -12.72 -26.99
C GLY A 251 -24.10 -14.12 -26.47
N PHE A 252 -23.54 -14.52 -25.33
CA PHE A 252 -23.84 -15.79 -24.69
C PHE A 252 -25.30 -15.87 -24.18
N ARG A 253 -25.85 -14.80 -23.61
CA ARG A 253 -27.26 -14.73 -23.19
C ARG A 253 -28.21 -14.81 -24.38
N GLU A 254 -27.91 -14.15 -25.49
CA GLU A 254 -28.67 -14.22 -26.73
C GLU A 254 -28.67 -15.64 -27.35
N LEU A 255 -27.52 -16.31 -27.28
CA LEU A 255 -27.39 -17.69 -27.73
C LEU A 255 -28.25 -18.65 -26.93
N ILE A 256 -28.28 -18.51 -25.60
CA ILE A 256 -29.17 -19.28 -24.72
C ILE A 256 -30.65 -18.97 -25.02
N ALA A 257 -30.99 -17.71 -25.20
CA ALA A 257 -32.36 -17.28 -25.49
C ALA A 257 -32.85 -17.78 -26.84
N SER A 258 -31.96 -17.98 -27.81
CA SER A 258 -32.28 -18.57 -29.15
C SER A 258 -32.49 -20.07 -29.11
N GLY A 259 -32.39 -20.74 -27.96
CA GLY A 259 -32.61 -22.17 -27.80
C GLY A 259 -31.47 -23.07 -28.26
N MET A 260 -30.26 -22.51 -28.48
CA MET A 260 -29.09 -23.34 -28.73
C MET A 260 -28.67 -24.10 -27.47
N PRO A 261 -28.27 -25.37 -27.57
CA PRO A 261 -27.80 -26.14 -26.43
C PRO A 261 -26.55 -25.50 -25.84
N HIS A 262 -26.45 -25.54 -24.51
CA HIS A 262 -25.34 -24.98 -23.77
C HIS A 262 -23.98 -25.49 -24.28
N PRO A 263 -23.00 -24.63 -24.62
CA PRO A 263 -21.74 -25.08 -25.21
C PRO A 263 -20.97 -26.10 -24.36
N LEU A 264 -21.19 -26.16 -23.05
CA LEU A 264 -20.64 -27.20 -22.16
C LEU A 264 -21.30 -28.58 -22.33
N SER A 265 -22.45 -28.70 -23.01
CA SER A 265 -23.04 -29.99 -23.34
C SER A 265 -22.38 -30.67 -24.55
N LEU A 266 -21.53 -29.98 -25.26
CA LEU A 266 -20.76 -30.51 -26.41
C LEU A 266 -19.36 -31.04 -26.01
N ILE A 267 -18.97 -30.94 -24.74
CA ILE A 267 -17.66 -31.41 -24.24
C ILE A 267 -17.72 -32.87 -23.74
N HIS A 268 -18.90 -33.51 -23.80
CA HIS A 268 -19.10 -34.92 -23.43
C HIS A 268 -19.38 -35.79 -24.67
N ILE A 269 -18.58 -35.65 -25.75
CA ILE A 269 -18.49 -36.64 -26.80
C ILE A 269 -17.04 -37.06 -26.98
#